data_39bf53f0fd20cc58b55c3b5862c89777
#
_entry.id   39bf53f0fd20cc58b55c3b5862c89777
#
_cell.length_a   1.000
_cell.length_b   1.000
_cell.length_c   1.000
_cell.angle_alpha   90.00
_cell.angle_beta   90.00
_cell.angle_gamma   90.00
#
_symmetry.space_group_name_H-M   'P 1'
#
loop_
_entity.id
_entity.type
_entity.pdbx_description
1 polymer ?
#
loop_
_entity_poly.entity_id
_entity_poly.type
_entity_poly.pdbx_seq_one_letter_code
_entity_poly.pdbx_strand_id
1 'polypeptide(L)'
;MNYLNNDEFYTMISQAGGNLSWYKSPEIWRIGRYHFFNTPTDAQGLFLYIKDKKTGKVWNPNILPTNEPLDFFESRHGRGYTKFLAKKDGTQVQLTAFVGKENALIYRFQILSDHPGDIELYVAKEMGNMEYIREAQWQCYTKQSNNIFYHSSSDALVYDYFIDMQARPEETPYVYLTATLPSSSHTGIRKDFLGPYRDLSNPEAIEKGFCPNTDLQGGEGIFAFSY
;
A
#
# COMPACT_ATOMS: atom_id res chain seq x y z
N MET A 1 -1.70 8.29 -16.56
CA MET A 1 -2.16 7.04 -15.90
C MET A 1 -1.79 5.86 -16.76
N ASN A 2 -1.27 4.79 -16.20
CA ASN A 2 -0.86 3.59 -16.89
C ASN A 2 -1.69 2.39 -16.46
N TYR A 3 -2.11 1.54 -17.41
CA TYR A 3 -2.85 0.32 -17.17
C TYR A 3 -1.92 -0.88 -17.38
N LEU A 4 -1.77 -1.70 -16.34
CA LEU A 4 -0.95 -2.91 -16.35
C LEU A 4 -1.83 -4.11 -16.01
N ASN A 5 -1.64 -5.22 -16.71
CA ASN A 5 -2.43 -6.44 -16.50
C ASN A 5 -1.69 -7.70 -16.98
N ASN A 6 -2.25 -8.87 -16.60
CA ASN A 6 -1.84 -10.20 -17.04
C ASN A 6 -3.05 -11.11 -17.35
N ASP A 7 -4.14 -10.58 -17.90
CA ASP A 7 -5.42 -11.24 -18.20
C ASP A 7 -6.36 -11.43 -17.00
N GLU A 8 -5.88 -11.65 -15.79
CA GLU A 8 -6.72 -11.82 -14.60
C GLU A 8 -6.52 -10.72 -13.56
N PHE A 9 -5.30 -10.20 -13.44
CA PHE A 9 -4.97 -9.14 -12.49
C PHE A 9 -4.73 -7.83 -13.23
N TYR A 10 -5.36 -6.78 -12.74
CA TYR A 10 -5.34 -5.45 -13.35
C TYR A 10 -4.93 -4.40 -12.33
N THR A 11 -4.18 -3.40 -12.78
CA THR A 11 -3.89 -2.21 -11.98
C THR A 11 -3.82 -0.96 -12.84
N MET A 12 -4.29 0.15 -12.30
CA MET A 12 -4.09 1.48 -12.84
C MET A 12 -3.13 2.22 -11.92
N ILE A 13 -2.09 2.85 -12.48
CA ILE A 13 -1.10 3.62 -11.72
C ILE A 13 -1.06 5.04 -12.27
N SER A 14 -1.22 6.03 -11.38
CA SER A 14 -1.11 7.45 -11.73
C SER A 14 0.33 7.91 -11.77
N GLN A 15 0.56 9.10 -12.29
CA GLN A 15 1.88 9.74 -12.30
C GLN A 15 2.41 10.10 -10.90
N ALA A 16 1.52 10.23 -9.92
CA ALA A 16 1.87 10.50 -8.52
C ALA A 16 1.89 9.23 -7.64
N GLY A 17 1.79 8.04 -8.26
CA GLY A 17 1.90 6.75 -7.58
C GLY A 17 0.60 6.19 -6.99
N GLY A 18 -0.49 6.94 -7.05
CA GLY A 18 -1.81 6.41 -6.70
C GLY A 18 -2.14 5.18 -7.54
N ASN A 19 -2.69 4.12 -6.94
CA ASN A 19 -3.07 2.93 -7.69
C ASN A 19 -4.38 2.31 -7.23
N LEU A 20 -5.11 1.78 -8.19
CA LEU A 20 -6.25 0.91 -8.00
C LEU A 20 -5.95 -0.43 -8.65
N SER A 21 -6.11 -1.52 -7.90
CA SER A 21 -5.88 -2.87 -8.40
C SER A 21 -7.11 -3.74 -8.17
N TRP A 22 -7.30 -4.74 -9.04
CA TRP A 22 -8.37 -5.74 -8.88
C TRP A 22 -7.98 -7.06 -9.53
N TYR A 23 -8.59 -8.12 -9.05
CA TYR A 23 -8.53 -9.46 -9.62
C TYR A 23 -9.83 -9.74 -10.38
N LYS A 24 -9.78 -10.15 -11.64
CA LYS A 24 -10.91 -10.45 -12.56
C LYS A 24 -11.96 -9.33 -12.66
N SER A 25 -12.60 -8.94 -11.56
CA SER A 25 -13.67 -7.95 -11.55
C SER A 25 -13.43 -6.83 -10.53
N PRO A 26 -13.45 -5.56 -10.93
CA PRO A 26 -13.35 -4.43 -10.00
C PRO A 26 -14.60 -4.23 -9.14
N GLU A 27 -15.70 -4.89 -9.46
CA GLU A 27 -16.94 -4.86 -8.69
C GLU A 27 -16.85 -5.73 -7.45
N ILE A 28 -16.20 -6.91 -7.55
CA ILE A 28 -16.22 -7.96 -6.52
C ILE A 28 -14.87 -8.09 -5.83
N TRP A 29 -13.74 -8.01 -6.57
CA TRP A 29 -12.40 -8.31 -6.04
C TRP A 29 -11.42 -7.15 -6.21
N ARG A 30 -11.76 -6.01 -5.63
CA ARG A 30 -10.83 -4.89 -5.52
C ARG A 30 -9.79 -5.15 -4.44
N ILE A 31 -8.60 -4.62 -4.68
CA ILE A 31 -7.45 -4.74 -3.78
C ILE A 31 -7.08 -3.35 -3.28
N GLY A 32 -7.43 -3.08 -2.03
CA GLY A 32 -7.23 -1.80 -1.37
C GLY A 32 -8.50 -0.98 -1.23
N ARG A 33 -8.44 0.00 -0.34
CA ARG A 33 -9.55 0.91 -0.07
C ARG A 33 -9.79 1.84 -1.25
N TYR A 34 -11.05 2.04 -1.60
CA TYR A 34 -11.45 3.00 -2.61
C TYR A 34 -12.07 4.25 -1.96
N HIS A 35 -11.61 5.40 -2.38
CA HIS A 35 -12.10 6.68 -1.89
C HIS A 35 -13.07 7.27 -2.91
N PHE A 36 -14.38 7.12 -2.67
CA PHE A 36 -15.44 7.48 -3.64
C PHE A 36 -15.54 8.98 -3.94
N PHE A 37 -15.18 9.81 -2.97
CA PHE A 37 -15.38 11.27 -3.03
C PHE A 37 -14.09 12.05 -2.92
N ASN A 38 -12.95 11.40 -3.09
CA ASN A 38 -11.68 12.07 -2.93
C ASN A 38 -11.21 12.73 -4.21
N THR A 39 -10.87 13.98 -4.05
CA THR A 39 -10.07 14.73 -5.00
C THR A 39 -8.87 15.29 -4.24
N PRO A 40 -7.65 14.96 -4.60
CA PRO A 40 -7.24 14.11 -5.72
C PRO A 40 -7.46 12.61 -5.47
N THR A 41 -7.73 11.87 -6.54
CA THR A 41 -7.93 10.40 -6.52
C THR A 41 -6.66 9.60 -6.28
N ASP A 42 -5.52 10.26 -6.15
CA ASP A 42 -4.19 9.66 -5.96
C ASP A 42 -3.87 9.28 -4.50
N ALA A 43 -4.81 9.52 -3.57
CA ALA A 43 -4.64 9.17 -2.16
C ALA A 43 -4.72 7.66 -1.88
N GLN A 44 -5.10 6.85 -2.87
CA GLN A 44 -5.13 5.38 -2.77
C GLN A 44 -3.91 4.76 -3.44
N GLY A 45 -3.33 3.74 -2.82
CA GLY A 45 -2.17 3.06 -3.42
C GLY A 45 -1.35 2.29 -2.40
N LEU A 46 -0.23 1.77 -2.88
CA LEU A 46 0.87 1.28 -2.06
C LEU A 46 1.90 2.41 -1.98
N PHE A 47 2.19 2.86 -0.78
CA PHE A 47 3.14 3.94 -0.54
C PHE A 47 4.39 3.43 0.16
N LEU A 48 5.55 3.81 -0.38
CA LEU A 48 6.83 3.69 0.28
C LEU A 48 7.14 5.02 0.97
N TYR A 49 7.44 4.96 2.25
CA TYR A 49 7.94 6.11 3.00
C TYR A 49 9.42 5.90 3.31
N ILE A 50 10.16 6.96 3.20
CA ILE A 50 11.56 7.03 3.54
C ILE A 50 11.69 8.02 4.68
N LYS A 51 12.22 7.56 5.80
CA LYS A 51 12.51 8.41 6.97
C LYS A 51 14.01 8.51 7.17
N ASP A 52 14.50 9.73 7.24
CA ASP A 52 15.84 10.04 7.70
C ASP A 52 15.85 10.08 9.22
N LYS A 53 16.58 9.16 9.86
CA LYS A 53 16.65 9.06 11.34
C LYS A 53 17.31 10.26 12.01
N LYS A 54 18.22 10.95 11.33
CA LYS A 54 18.93 12.11 11.89
C LYS A 54 18.05 13.35 11.94
N THR A 55 17.31 13.59 10.86
CA THR A 55 16.48 14.78 10.72
C THR A 55 15.03 14.57 11.11
N GLY A 56 14.57 13.31 11.18
CA GLY A 56 13.17 12.93 11.36
C GLY A 56 12.29 13.20 10.15
N LYS A 57 12.85 13.71 9.05
CA LYS A 57 12.07 14.01 7.83
C LYS A 57 11.57 12.73 7.19
N VAL A 58 10.31 12.76 6.75
CA VAL A 58 9.64 11.66 6.03
C VAL A 58 9.21 12.14 4.66
N TRP A 59 9.46 11.35 3.63
CA TRP A 59 9.08 11.67 2.27
C TRP A 59 8.73 10.41 1.46
N ASN A 60 8.09 10.59 0.32
CA ASN A 60 7.72 9.50 -0.60
C ASN A 60 8.38 9.70 -1.97
N PRO A 61 8.89 8.63 -2.60
CA PRO A 61 9.51 8.74 -3.93
C PRO A 61 8.54 9.04 -5.06
N ASN A 62 7.25 8.93 -4.82
CA ASN A 62 6.17 9.25 -5.75
C ASN A 62 5.35 10.47 -5.32
N ILE A 63 5.94 11.39 -4.54
CA ILE A 63 5.39 12.65 -4.04
C ILE A 63 4.33 12.44 -2.96
N LEU A 64 3.26 11.73 -3.30
CA LEU A 64 2.17 11.47 -2.37
C LEU A 64 2.44 10.21 -1.52
N PRO A 65 1.89 10.15 -0.30
CA PRO A 65 0.97 11.08 0.33
C PRO A 65 1.59 12.23 1.12
N THR A 66 2.92 12.23 1.41
CA THR A 66 3.55 13.27 2.24
C THR A 66 3.59 14.64 1.58
N ASN A 67 3.59 14.69 0.25
CA ASN A 67 3.72 15.92 -0.55
C ASN A 67 4.97 16.77 -0.17
N GLU A 68 6.01 16.10 0.34
CA GLU A 68 7.29 16.75 0.62
C GLU A 68 8.00 17.17 -0.67
N PRO A 69 8.55 18.39 -0.76
CA PRO A 69 9.31 18.81 -1.92
C PRO A 69 10.49 17.89 -2.20
N LEU A 70 10.65 17.49 -3.44
CA LEU A 70 11.75 16.65 -3.93
C LEU A 70 12.76 17.48 -4.71
N ASP A 71 14.05 17.15 -4.63
CA ASP A 71 15.10 17.78 -5.43
C ASP A 71 14.97 17.40 -6.91
N PHE A 72 14.45 16.19 -7.15
CA PHE A 72 14.16 15.69 -8.50
C PHE A 72 13.01 14.68 -8.45
N PHE A 73 12.12 14.76 -9.42
CA PHE A 73 11.07 13.76 -9.62
C PHE A 73 10.80 13.53 -11.11
N GLU A 74 10.71 12.27 -11.48
CA GLU A 74 10.33 11.85 -12.82
C GLU A 74 9.44 10.62 -12.76
N SER A 75 8.32 10.62 -13.49
CA SER A 75 7.44 9.48 -13.71
C SER A 75 7.46 9.08 -15.18
N ARG A 76 7.72 7.79 -15.44
CA ARG A 76 7.72 7.21 -16.79
C ARG A 76 6.73 6.06 -16.86
N HIS A 77 5.75 6.19 -17.73
CA HIS A 77 4.83 5.12 -18.08
C HIS A 77 5.31 4.42 -19.33
N GLY A 78 5.70 3.16 -19.22
CA GLY A 78 6.10 2.30 -20.32
C GLY A 78 5.11 1.18 -20.58
N ARG A 79 5.30 0.45 -21.66
CA ARG A 79 4.51 -0.73 -21.98
C ARG A 79 4.87 -1.85 -20.98
N GLY A 80 3.93 -2.18 -20.09
CA GLY A 80 4.11 -3.21 -19.07
C GLY A 80 4.79 -2.76 -17.78
N TYR A 81 5.12 -1.47 -17.60
CA TYR A 81 5.68 -0.95 -16.35
C TYR A 81 5.38 0.53 -16.12
N THR A 82 5.44 0.94 -14.87
CA THR A 82 5.55 2.35 -14.46
C THR A 82 6.79 2.52 -13.60
N LYS A 83 7.56 3.57 -13.86
CA LYS A 83 8.81 3.86 -13.17
C LYS A 83 8.79 5.26 -12.59
N PHE A 84 9.20 5.37 -11.34
CA PHE A 84 9.41 6.64 -10.66
C PHE A 84 10.88 6.77 -10.29
N LEU A 85 11.43 7.95 -10.49
CA LEU A 85 12.77 8.33 -10.05
C LEU A 85 12.66 9.59 -9.22
N ALA A 86 13.09 9.52 -7.98
CA ALA A 86 13.07 10.64 -7.06
C ALA A 86 14.43 10.84 -6.38
N LYS A 87 14.74 12.10 -6.06
CA LYS A 87 15.93 12.45 -5.26
C LYS A 87 15.55 13.43 -4.18
N LYS A 88 16.09 13.22 -2.99
CA LYS A 88 15.96 14.14 -1.86
C LYS A 88 17.13 13.96 -0.90
N ASP A 89 17.74 15.09 -0.51
CA ASP A 89 18.76 15.18 0.57
C ASP A 89 19.86 14.07 0.44
N GLY A 90 20.47 13.89 -0.76
CA GLY A 90 21.52 12.89 -1.03
C GLY A 90 21.01 11.44 -1.19
N THR A 91 19.71 11.21 -1.10
CA THR A 91 19.10 9.89 -1.35
C THR A 91 18.38 9.86 -2.68
N GLN A 92 18.67 8.85 -3.51
CA GLN A 92 17.98 8.58 -4.76
C GLN A 92 17.18 7.29 -4.64
N VAL A 93 15.93 7.32 -5.08
CA VAL A 93 15.07 6.14 -5.14
C VAL A 93 14.56 5.93 -6.55
N GLN A 94 14.70 4.72 -7.05
CA GLN A 94 14.01 4.26 -8.24
C GLN A 94 13.00 3.19 -7.85
N LEU A 95 11.74 3.46 -8.14
CA LEU A 95 10.62 2.54 -7.97
C LEU A 95 10.15 2.09 -9.35
N THR A 96 10.04 0.78 -9.57
CA THR A 96 9.45 0.22 -10.80
C THR A 96 8.30 -0.69 -10.42
N ALA A 97 7.12 -0.41 -10.96
CA ALA A 97 5.91 -1.20 -10.77
C ALA A 97 5.54 -1.94 -12.05
N PHE A 98 5.22 -3.21 -11.94
CA PHE A 98 4.76 -4.06 -13.05
C PHE A 98 3.90 -5.21 -12.52
N VAL A 99 3.09 -5.81 -13.40
CA VAL A 99 2.26 -6.98 -13.06
C VAL A 99 3.00 -8.25 -13.46
N GLY A 100 3.16 -9.17 -12.50
CA GLY A 100 3.75 -10.50 -12.70
C GLY A 100 2.76 -11.50 -13.28
N LYS A 101 3.25 -12.68 -13.62
CA LYS A 101 2.42 -13.79 -14.10
C LYS A 101 1.53 -14.39 -12.99
N GLU A 102 1.94 -14.22 -11.75
CA GLU A 102 1.34 -14.82 -10.55
C GLU A 102 0.19 -13.96 -9.96
N ASN A 103 -0.49 -13.15 -10.78
CA ASN A 103 -1.55 -12.22 -10.34
C ASN A 103 -1.05 -11.27 -9.22
N ALA A 104 0.15 -10.77 -9.38
CA ALA A 104 0.80 -9.90 -8.41
C ALA A 104 1.22 -8.57 -9.02
N LEU A 105 0.97 -7.48 -8.30
CA LEU A 105 1.60 -6.19 -8.55
C LEU A 105 2.94 -6.18 -7.82
N ILE A 106 4.01 -6.09 -8.59
CA ILE A 106 5.38 -6.13 -8.09
C ILE A 106 5.95 -4.72 -8.08
N TYR A 107 6.44 -4.28 -6.94
CA TYR A 107 7.21 -3.05 -6.78
C TYR A 107 8.68 -3.40 -6.53
N ARG A 108 9.54 -2.97 -7.43
CA ARG A 108 10.98 -3.08 -7.27
C ARG A 108 11.56 -1.73 -6.83
N PHE A 109 12.11 -1.69 -5.63
CA PHE A 109 12.79 -0.52 -5.07
C PHE A 109 14.31 -0.65 -5.24
N GLN A 110 14.94 0.44 -5.66
CA GLN A 110 16.39 0.61 -5.64
C GLN A 110 16.69 1.93 -4.95
N ILE A 111 17.39 1.87 -3.83
CA ILE A 111 17.70 3.02 -2.99
C ILE A 111 19.21 3.18 -2.97
N LEU A 112 19.68 4.37 -3.34
CA LEU A 112 21.08 4.81 -3.26
C LEU A 112 21.11 6.02 -2.33
N SER A 113 21.88 5.95 -1.27
CA SER A 113 22.00 7.03 -0.30
C SER A 113 23.46 7.23 0.11
N ASP A 114 23.83 8.48 0.34
CA ASP A 114 25.12 8.83 0.92
C ASP A 114 25.22 8.39 2.40
N HIS A 115 24.06 8.14 3.04
CA HIS A 115 23.95 7.75 4.45
C HIS A 115 22.97 6.59 4.64
N PRO A 116 23.22 5.38 4.08
CA PRO A 116 22.25 4.27 4.08
C PRO A 116 21.88 3.74 5.48
N GLY A 117 22.78 3.87 6.46
CA GLY A 117 22.52 3.46 7.86
C GLY A 117 21.55 4.35 8.64
N ASP A 118 21.22 5.52 8.09
CA ASP A 118 20.32 6.48 8.72
C ASP A 118 18.90 6.47 8.11
N ILE A 119 18.60 5.50 7.26
CA ILE A 119 17.30 5.39 6.59
C ILE A 119 16.46 4.30 7.22
N GLU A 120 15.20 4.62 7.50
CA GLU A 120 14.13 3.67 7.79
C GLU A 120 13.13 3.67 6.62
N LEU A 121 12.62 2.48 6.31
CA LEU A 121 11.64 2.30 5.25
C LEU A 121 10.31 1.84 5.84
N TYR A 122 9.22 2.39 5.32
CA TYR A 122 7.88 1.92 5.64
C TYR A 122 7.10 1.73 4.35
N VAL A 123 6.30 0.67 4.31
CA VAL A 123 5.38 0.40 3.22
C VAL A 123 3.98 0.35 3.79
N ALA A 124 3.04 1.05 3.18
CA ALA A 124 1.65 1.04 3.63
C ALA A 124 0.67 1.00 2.46
N LYS A 125 -0.41 0.21 2.62
CA LYS A 125 -1.55 0.15 1.71
C LYS A 125 -2.84 0.00 2.51
N GLU A 126 -3.74 0.97 2.40
CA GLU A 126 -5.06 0.85 3.02
C GLU A 126 -5.87 -0.27 2.37
N MET A 127 -6.46 -1.10 3.20
CA MET A 127 -7.34 -2.19 2.78
C MET A 127 -8.79 -1.81 3.08
N GLY A 128 -9.65 -2.00 2.11
CA GLY A 128 -11.07 -1.79 2.20
C GLY A 128 -11.82 -3.04 1.79
N ASN A 129 -13.13 -2.93 1.67
CA ASN A 129 -13.94 -4.03 1.20
C ASN A 129 -13.64 -4.33 -0.28
N MET A 130 -13.54 -5.60 -0.62
CA MET A 130 -13.32 -6.03 -2.00
C MET A 130 -14.51 -5.73 -2.91
N GLU A 131 -15.73 -5.75 -2.36
CA GLU A 131 -16.95 -5.48 -3.10
C GLU A 131 -17.27 -3.98 -3.16
N TYR A 132 -17.43 -3.46 -4.38
CA TYR A 132 -17.73 -2.05 -4.61
C TYR A 132 -19.01 -1.58 -3.89
N ILE A 133 -20.11 -2.28 -4.08
CA ILE A 133 -21.42 -1.87 -3.52
C ILE A 133 -21.39 -1.88 -2.00
N ARG A 134 -20.75 -2.86 -1.39
CA ARG A 134 -20.67 -2.97 0.06
C ARG A 134 -19.84 -1.87 0.69
N GLU A 135 -18.70 -1.56 0.09
CA GLU A 135 -17.87 -0.45 0.58
C GLU A 135 -18.60 0.90 0.44
N ALA A 136 -19.36 1.08 -0.65
CA ALA A 136 -20.09 2.32 -0.92
C ALA A 136 -21.31 2.53 -0.03
N GLN A 137 -22.08 1.48 0.22
CA GLN A 137 -23.40 1.59 0.83
C GLN A 137 -23.48 1.03 2.25
N TRP A 138 -22.65 0.02 2.58
CA TRP A 138 -22.83 -0.78 3.80
C TRP A 138 -21.54 -0.86 4.63
N GLN A 139 -20.81 0.21 4.75
CA GLN A 139 -19.51 0.27 5.43
C GLN A 139 -19.54 -0.26 6.88
N CYS A 140 -20.66 -0.11 7.60
CA CYS A 140 -20.76 -0.61 8.97
C CYS A 140 -20.73 -2.13 9.06
N TYR A 141 -21.32 -2.84 8.10
CA TYR A 141 -21.30 -4.31 8.06
C TYR A 141 -19.98 -4.85 7.50
N THR A 142 -19.43 -4.16 6.51
CA THR A 142 -18.22 -4.60 5.82
C THR A 142 -16.97 -4.51 6.68
N LYS A 143 -16.93 -3.56 7.61
CA LYS A 143 -15.86 -3.47 8.60
C LYS A 143 -15.77 -4.69 9.51
N GLN A 144 -16.88 -5.40 9.74
CA GLN A 144 -16.90 -6.60 10.59
C GLN A 144 -16.29 -7.83 9.90
N SER A 145 -16.21 -7.81 8.58
CA SER A 145 -15.73 -8.94 7.76
C SER A 145 -14.26 -8.84 7.37
N ASN A 146 -13.59 -7.76 7.72
CA ASN A 146 -12.19 -7.55 7.37
C ASN A 146 -11.28 -8.19 8.40
N ASN A 147 -10.46 -9.15 7.98
CA ASN A 147 -9.43 -9.73 8.82
C ASN A 147 -8.07 -9.54 8.15
N ILE A 148 -7.08 -9.12 8.91
CA ILE A 148 -5.68 -9.06 8.47
C ILE A 148 -4.83 -9.71 9.54
N PHE A 149 -4.04 -10.69 9.16
CA PHE A 149 -3.14 -11.37 10.07
C PHE A 149 -1.73 -11.46 9.48
N TYR A 150 -0.76 -11.53 10.37
CA TYR A 150 0.63 -11.72 9.99
C TYR A 150 0.99 -13.19 9.90
N HIS A 151 1.52 -13.59 8.74
CA HIS A 151 1.99 -14.95 8.49
C HIS A 151 3.51 -15.00 8.59
N SER A 152 4.01 -15.44 9.73
CA SER A 152 5.44 -15.36 10.11
C SER A 152 6.38 -16.15 9.20
N SER A 153 5.96 -17.29 8.66
CA SER A 153 6.84 -18.12 7.81
C SER A 153 7.10 -17.52 6.44
N SER A 154 6.25 -16.61 5.95
CA SER A 154 6.42 -15.91 4.68
C SER A 154 6.66 -14.42 4.83
N ASP A 155 6.76 -13.92 6.07
CA ASP A 155 6.84 -12.48 6.38
C ASP A 155 5.81 -11.68 5.57
N ALA A 156 4.54 -12.05 5.71
CA ALA A 156 3.45 -11.51 4.92
C ALA A 156 2.29 -11.04 5.79
N LEU A 157 1.69 -9.89 5.46
CA LEU A 157 0.34 -9.56 5.89
C LEU A 157 -0.66 -10.16 4.92
N VAL A 158 -1.64 -10.86 5.45
CA VAL A 158 -2.67 -11.58 4.70
C VAL A 158 -4.01 -10.94 5.00
N TYR A 159 -4.71 -10.50 3.96
CA TYR A 159 -6.08 -10.03 4.04
C TYR A 159 -7.01 -11.18 3.69
N ASP A 160 -7.80 -11.58 4.68
CA ASP A 160 -8.87 -12.55 4.57
C ASP A 160 -10.21 -11.80 4.63
N TYR A 161 -10.85 -11.72 3.49
CA TYR A 161 -12.13 -11.07 3.36
C TYR A 161 -13.24 -12.10 3.32
N PHE A 162 -14.10 -12.08 4.33
CA PHE A 162 -15.30 -12.89 4.35
C PHE A 162 -16.40 -12.21 3.52
N ILE A 163 -16.67 -12.77 2.35
CA ILE A 163 -17.78 -12.36 1.51
C ILE A 163 -19.04 -13.07 1.98
N ASP A 164 -20.03 -12.29 2.38
CA ASP A 164 -21.32 -12.80 2.82
C ASP A 164 -22.06 -13.56 1.71
N MET A 165 -22.73 -14.63 2.11
CA MET A 165 -23.79 -15.44 1.51
C MET A 165 -23.91 -15.62 -0.02
N GLN A 166 -23.31 -14.80 -0.87
CA GLN A 166 -23.43 -14.91 -2.34
C GLN A 166 -22.16 -15.38 -3.05
N ALA A 167 -20.99 -15.20 -2.46
CA ALA A 167 -19.75 -15.77 -2.96
C ALA A 167 -19.41 -17.03 -2.16
N ARG A 168 -19.03 -18.09 -2.85
CA ARG A 168 -18.58 -19.30 -2.18
C ARG A 168 -17.26 -19.03 -1.48
N PRO A 169 -17.07 -19.40 -0.20
CA PRO A 169 -15.81 -19.20 0.51
C PRO A 169 -14.58 -19.71 -0.24
N GLU A 170 -14.74 -20.81 -0.99
CA GLU A 170 -13.66 -21.42 -1.76
C GLU A 170 -13.21 -20.56 -2.98
N GLU A 171 -14.00 -19.58 -3.38
CA GLU A 171 -13.71 -18.68 -4.51
C GLU A 171 -13.15 -17.32 -4.04
N THR A 172 -13.14 -17.06 -2.72
CA THR A 172 -12.65 -15.80 -2.18
C THR A 172 -11.12 -15.76 -2.19
N PRO A 173 -10.50 -14.87 -2.93
CA PRO A 173 -9.03 -14.80 -2.97
C PRO A 173 -8.50 -14.17 -1.68
N TYR A 174 -7.40 -14.71 -1.16
CA TYR A 174 -6.57 -14.01 -0.19
C TYR A 174 -5.72 -12.95 -0.89
N VAL A 175 -5.50 -11.81 -0.22
CA VAL A 175 -4.56 -10.79 -0.68
C VAL A 175 -3.37 -10.75 0.25
N TYR A 176 -2.17 -10.72 -0.32
CA TYR A 176 -0.92 -10.74 0.42
C TYR A 176 -0.11 -9.51 0.13
N LEU A 177 0.55 -8.96 1.15
CA LEU A 177 1.67 -8.05 1.00
C LEU A 177 2.89 -8.67 1.68
N THR A 178 3.96 -8.83 0.94
CA THR A 178 5.26 -9.33 1.42
C THR A 178 6.39 -8.64 0.67
N ALA A 179 7.60 -8.73 1.19
CA ALA A 179 8.81 -8.23 0.54
C ALA A 179 9.96 -9.23 0.63
N THR A 180 10.99 -9.01 -0.18
CA THR A 180 12.22 -9.83 -0.13
C THR A 180 13.15 -9.45 1.03
N LEU A 181 12.95 -8.25 1.60
CA LEU A 181 13.64 -7.79 2.80
C LEU A 181 12.80 -8.19 4.03
N PRO A 182 13.39 -8.83 5.06
CA PRO A 182 12.66 -9.15 6.28
C PRO A 182 12.14 -7.89 6.96
N SER A 183 10.88 -7.92 7.39
CA SER A 183 10.28 -6.82 8.11
C SER A 183 10.79 -6.71 9.55
N SER A 184 10.89 -5.49 10.05
CA SER A 184 11.20 -5.22 11.45
C SER A 184 9.95 -5.20 12.32
N SER A 185 8.85 -4.71 11.78
CA SER A 185 7.55 -4.69 12.43
C SER A 185 6.41 -4.52 11.42
N HIS A 186 5.17 -4.81 11.85
CA HIS A 186 3.99 -4.78 10.99
C HIS A 186 2.75 -4.29 11.73
N THR A 187 1.69 -3.95 11.00
CA THR A 187 0.34 -3.82 11.54
C THR A 187 -0.72 -4.02 10.46
N GLY A 188 -1.81 -4.69 10.84
CA GLY A 188 -3.04 -4.82 10.05
C GLY A 188 -4.09 -3.76 10.37
N ILE A 189 -3.91 -2.98 11.45
CA ILE A 189 -4.89 -2.03 11.96
C ILE A 189 -4.57 -0.62 11.49
N ARG A 190 -5.48 -0.01 10.70
CA ARG A 190 -5.30 1.33 10.15
C ARG A 190 -5.06 2.39 11.23
N LYS A 191 -5.83 2.35 12.31
CA LYS A 191 -5.69 3.29 13.43
C LYS A 191 -4.32 3.22 14.09
N ASP A 192 -3.74 2.02 14.19
CA ASP A 192 -2.44 1.79 14.83
C ASP A 192 -1.28 2.30 13.99
N PHE A 193 -1.45 2.31 12.66
CA PHE A 193 -0.47 2.92 11.76
C PHE A 193 -0.58 4.43 11.71
N LEU A 194 -1.80 4.94 11.49
CA LEU A 194 -2.00 6.38 11.29
C LEU A 194 -1.95 7.20 12.59
N GLY A 195 -2.47 6.64 13.68
CA GLY A 195 -2.71 7.38 14.92
C GLY A 195 -4.04 8.16 14.91
N PRO A 196 -4.45 8.71 16.07
CA PRO A 196 -5.65 9.51 16.18
C PRO A 196 -5.50 10.86 15.47
N TYR A 197 -6.52 11.23 14.68
CA TYR A 197 -6.59 12.52 13.94
C TYR A 197 -5.46 12.75 12.93
N ARG A 198 -4.85 11.67 12.43
CA ARG A 198 -3.82 11.68 11.38
C ARG A 198 -4.27 10.92 10.14
N ASP A 199 -3.55 11.13 9.05
CA ASP A 199 -3.78 10.47 7.77
C ASP A 199 -2.47 9.88 7.19
N LEU A 200 -2.52 9.42 5.94
CA LEU A 200 -1.37 8.85 5.25
C LEU A 200 -0.23 9.85 5.01
N SER A 201 -0.47 11.16 5.08
CA SER A 201 0.59 12.15 4.93
C SER A 201 1.50 12.27 6.15
N ASN A 202 0.99 11.88 7.33
CA ASN A 202 1.71 11.99 8.61
C ASN A 202 1.38 10.83 9.57
N PRO A 203 1.72 9.58 9.25
CA PRO A 203 1.42 8.43 10.10
C PRO A 203 2.23 8.43 11.41
N GLU A 204 1.54 8.16 12.52
CA GLU A 204 2.15 8.11 13.85
C GLU A 204 3.19 6.99 14.00
N ALA A 205 2.95 5.83 13.37
CA ALA A 205 3.88 4.71 13.40
C ALA A 205 5.26 5.08 12.83
N ILE A 206 5.30 5.89 11.77
CA ILE A 206 6.55 6.37 11.19
C ILE A 206 7.27 7.34 12.13
N GLU A 207 6.53 8.22 12.80
CA GLU A 207 7.11 9.11 13.81
C GLU A 207 7.73 8.31 14.97
N LYS A 208 6.99 7.31 15.47
CA LYS A 208 7.43 6.42 16.56
C LYS A 208 8.59 5.48 16.18
N GLY A 209 8.80 5.23 14.90
CA GLY A 209 9.87 4.36 14.41
C GLY A 209 9.51 2.88 14.31
N PHE A 210 8.26 2.48 14.54
CA PHE A 210 7.81 1.08 14.45
C PHE A 210 6.30 0.95 14.24
N CYS A 211 5.88 -0.19 13.71
CA CYS A 211 4.50 -0.66 13.73
C CYS A 211 4.25 -1.54 14.97
N PRO A 212 3.06 -1.51 15.60
CA PRO A 212 2.86 -2.17 16.90
C PRO A 212 2.68 -3.69 16.86
N ASN A 213 2.90 -4.37 15.75
CA ASN A 213 2.73 -5.82 15.54
C ASN A 213 1.31 -6.31 15.88
N THR A 214 0.33 -5.70 15.23
CA THR A 214 -1.09 -5.97 15.49
C THR A 214 -1.80 -6.56 14.26
N ASP A 215 -2.65 -7.55 14.53
CA ASP A 215 -3.57 -8.15 13.56
C ASP A 215 -4.95 -7.50 13.66
N LEU A 216 -5.68 -7.44 12.55
CA LEU A 216 -7.04 -6.91 12.48
C LEU A 216 -8.06 -8.04 12.56
N GLN A 217 -9.04 -7.91 13.47
CA GLN A 217 -10.25 -8.71 13.50
C GLN A 217 -11.46 -7.77 13.46
N GLY A 218 -11.92 -7.50 12.26
CA GLY A 218 -12.97 -6.50 12.04
C GLY A 218 -12.49 -5.05 12.19
N GLY A 219 -12.90 -4.17 11.31
CA GLY A 219 -12.54 -2.75 11.34
C GLY A 219 -11.88 -2.23 10.08
N GLU A 220 -11.17 -1.12 10.21
CA GLU A 220 -10.43 -0.51 9.11
C GLU A 220 -9.03 -1.09 9.00
N GLY A 221 -8.76 -1.71 7.86
CA GLY A 221 -7.53 -2.43 7.61
C GLY A 221 -6.45 -1.58 6.91
N ILE A 222 -5.21 -1.95 7.18
CA ILE A 222 -4.04 -1.49 6.46
C ILE A 222 -3.01 -2.62 6.38
N PHE A 223 -2.32 -2.74 5.28
CA PHE A 223 -1.06 -3.44 5.25
C PHE A 223 0.05 -2.44 5.53
N ALA A 224 0.75 -2.56 6.63
CA ALA A 224 1.89 -1.71 6.93
C ALA A 224 3.06 -2.51 7.51
N PHE A 225 4.24 -2.24 6.97
CA PHE A 225 5.51 -2.81 7.41
C PHE A 225 6.54 -1.71 7.64
N SER A 226 7.47 -1.95 8.57
CA SER A 226 8.74 -1.23 8.70
C SER A 226 9.93 -2.13 8.39
N TYR A 227 11.00 -1.54 7.86
CA TYR A 227 12.25 -2.21 7.48
C TYR A 227 13.46 -1.44 7.97
#